data_c176f68baeb07e7f58b30d6ad2f7400d
#
_entry.id   c176f68baeb07e7f58b30d6ad2f7400d
#
_cell.length_a   1.000
_cell.length_b   1.000
_cell.length_c   1.000
_cell.angle_alpha   90.00
_cell.angle_beta   90.00
_cell.angle_gamma   90.00
#
_symmetry.space_group_name_H-M   'P 1'
#
loop_
_entity.id
_entity.type
_entity.pdbx_description
1 polymer ?
#
loop_
_entity_poly.entity_id
_entity_poly.type
_entity_poly.pdbx_seq_one_letter_code
_entity_poly.pdbx_strand_id
1 'polypeptide(L)'
;MRIAIIGATGHGGTELLKRLQKARSEEGADLELVGVVRREPDPDAAPYHGVEWHTLDIGSPTDQPALETALAGADAVVHLAWLIQPNHDRELLRRTNVEGTANVLAAARKAGVGHFVCASSVGAYSPAPKDQRTKEGCPTGGIRSSHYSADKAEQERLLDEFAKENPDIVVARLRPALMFSSGGGSEVGSYFLGRLLPRLVPRKPWLPVLALPKELVFQAVHTADAADAYWRVLEHKAEGAYNIAAEPVIDPNALAWIFKARRLLPFPLAVLRAVVEATWRLRLQVTDGGWVDMAANAPIMDCSRAHSLLGWSPKHSSLESLAEMLEGIGAGKGRTGSPPLRPR
;
A
#
# COMPACT_ATOMS: atom_id res chain seq x y z
N MET A 1 11.63 1.49 22.47
CA MET A 1 10.71 0.57 21.76
C MET A 1 11.43 -0.01 20.54
N ARG A 2 11.48 -1.35 20.44
CA ARG A 2 12.09 -2.06 19.29
C ARG A 2 10.99 -2.41 18.28
N ILE A 3 11.12 -1.93 17.04
CA ILE A 3 10.12 -2.07 15.99
C ILE A 3 10.72 -2.85 14.82
N ALA A 4 10.13 -4.01 14.48
CA ALA A 4 10.49 -4.77 13.29
C ALA A 4 9.55 -4.43 12.12
N ILE A 5 10.12 -4.04 10.97
CA ILE A 5 9.39 -3.58 9.79
C ILE A 5 9.62 -4.59 8.65
N ILE A 6 8.59 -5.36 8.32
CA ILE A 6 8.62 -6.33 7.23
C ILE A 6 8.30 -5.62 5.92
N GLY A 7 9.25 -5.59 4.98
CA GLY A 7 9.14 -4.81 3.75
C GLY A 7 9.63 -3.36 3.89
N ALA A 8 10.62 -3.15 4.76
CA ALA A 8 11.14 -1.83 5.12
C ALA A 8 11.69 -0.99 3.95
N THR A 9 12.10 -1.62 2.84
CA THR A 9 12.65 -0.94 1.65
C THR A 9 11.62 -0.71 0.52
N GLY A 10 10.36 -1.13 0.72
CA GLY A 10 9.26 -0.82 -0.20
C GLY A 10 8.81 0.65 -0.10
N HIS A 11 7.86 1.05 -0.96
CA HIS A 11 7.35 2.43 -0.99
C HIS A 11 6.85 2.90 0.39
N GLY A 12 5.95 2.15 1.01
CA GLY A 12 5.44 2.46 2.35
C GLY A 12 6.51 2.32 3.43
N GLY A 13 7.36 1.29 3.35
CA GLY A 13 8.40 1.02 4.34
C GLY A 13 9.46 2.13 4.39
N THR A 14 9.89 2.62 3.24
CA THR A 14 10.85 3.75 3.16
C THR A 14 10.26 5.03 3.78
N GLU A 15 8.98 5.32 3.54
CA GLU A 15 8.34 6.50 4.16
C GLU A 15 8.11 6.31 5.65
N LEU A 16 7.75 5.09 6.08
CA LEU A 16 7.65 4.78 7.50
C LEU A 16 9.00 4.95 8.20
N LEU A 17 10.10 4.43 7.62
CA LEU A 17 11.43 4.65 8.18
C LEU A 17 11.77 6.13 8.31
N LYS A 18 11.47 6.96 7.32
CA LYS A 18 11.65 8.42 7.41
C LYS A 18 10.86 9.01 8.58
N ARG A 19 9.61 8.59 8.74
CA ARG A 19 8.76 9.07 9.83
C ARG A 19 9.30 8.65 11.22
N LEU A 20 9.77 7.40 11.34
CA LEU A 20 10.36 6.88 12.58
C LEU A 20 11.71 7.53 12.89
N GLN A 21 12.57 7.76 11.89
CA GLN A 21 13.81 8.51 12.06
C GLN A 21 13.54 9.95 12.53
N LYS A 22 12.49 10.58 12.00
CA LYS A 22 12.04 11.89 12.47
C LYS A 22 11.57 11.86 13.92
N ALA A 23 10.75 10.87 14.29
CA ALA A 23 10.30 10.70 15.68
C ALA A 23 11.50 10.54 16.64
N ARG A 24 12.52 9.80 16.21
CA ARG A 24 13.74 9.56 16.95
C ARG A 24 14.62 10.81 17.13
N SER A 25 14.80 11.58 16.04
CA SER A 25 15.72 12.74 16.04
C SER A 25 15.10 14.05 16.51
N GLU A 26 13.79 14.26 16.26
CA GLU A 26 13.14 15.54 16.52
C GLU A 26 12.08 15.47 17.66
N GLU A 27 11.48 14.29 17.88
CA GLU A 27 10.40 14.12 18.87
C GLU A 27 10.87 13.37 20.13
N GLY A 28 12.14 12.96 20.18
CA GLY A 28 12.76 12.33 21.36
C GLY A 28 12.30 10.88 21.60
N ALA A 29 11.74 10.22 20.59
CA ALA A 29 11.32 8.82 20.72
C ALA A 29 12.53 7.89 20.79
N ASP A 30 12.61 7.06 21.84
CA ASP A 30 13.63 6.02 21.96
C ASP A 30 13.21 4.79 21.13
N LEU A 31 13.78 4.65 19.92
CA LEU A 31 13.43 3.63 18.96
C LEU A 31 14.65 2.82 18.50
N GLU A 32 14.52 1.51 18.54
CA GLU A 32 15.38 0.56 17.85
C GLU A 32 14.63 0.04 16.63
N LEU A 33 15.25 0.12 15.45
CA LEU A 33 14.61 -0.24 14.19
C LEU A 33 15.25 -1.49 13.59
N VAL A 34 14.41 -2.46 13.22
CA VAL A 34 14.79 -3.69 12.53
C VAL A 34 14.09 -3.73 11.19
N GLY A 35 14.83 -3.90 10.12
CA GLY A 35 14.32 -4.00 8.76
C GLY A 35 14.41 -5.43 8.24
N VAL A 36 13.27 -6.03 7.89
CA VAL A 36 13.22 -7.34 7.23
C VAL A 36 12.90 -7.15 5.76
N VAL A 37 13.83 -7.60 4.89
CA VAL A 37 13.80 -7.31 3.45
C VAL A 37 14.31 -8.51 2.65
N ARG A 38 13.96 -8.58 1.36
CA ARG A 38 14.54 -9.60 0.45
C ARG A 38 15.91 -9.20 -0.11
N ARG A 39 16.26 -7.93 -0.03
CA ARG A 39 17.54 -7.37 -0.45
C ARG A 39 17.88 -6.20 0.44
N GLU A 40 19.03 -6.24 1.03
CA GLU A 40 19.53 -5.18 1.88
C GLU A 40 19.71 -3.88 1.07
N PRO A 41 19.26 -2.72 1.58
CA PRO A 41 19.54 -1.44 0.97
C PRO A 41 20.98 -1.03 1.26
N ASP A 42 21.42 0.10 0.72
CA ASP A 42 22.64 0.77 1.19
C ASP A 42 22.40 1.27 2.63
N PRO A 43 23.07 0.70 3.65
CA PRO A 43 22.80 1.04 5.05
C PRO A 43 23.26 2.46 5.42
N ASP A 44 24.11 3.08 4.62
CA ASP A 44 24.60 4.45 4.85
C ASP A 44 23.68 5.50 4.21
N ALA A 45 22.77 5.07 3.32
CA ALA A 45 21.83 5.96 2.68
C ALA A 45 20.63 6.26 3.58
N ALA A 46 20.19 7.54 3.61
CA ALA A 46 18.93 7.90 4.27
C ALA A 46 17.72 7.27 3.54
N PRO A 47 16.74 6.73 4.27
CA PRO A 47 16.54 6.70 5.72
C PRO A 47 17.01 5.40 6.40
N TYR A 48 17.89 4.63 5.79
CA TYR A 48 18.23 3.26 6.16
C TYR A 48 19.34 3.16 7.22
N HIS A 49 20.04 4.25 7.52
CA HIS A 49 21.09 4.28 8.54
C HIS A 49 20.55 3.99 9.95
N GLY A 50 21.33 3.24 10.74
CA GLY A 50 20.96 2.89 12.12
C GLY A 50 19.77 1.94 12.21
N VAL A 51 19.50 1.17 11.17
CA VAL A 51 18.52 0.07 11.12
C VAL A 51 19.29 -1.25 11.12
N GLU A 52 18.89 -2.19 11.96
CA GLU A 52 19.38 -3.58 11.93
C GLU A 52 18.71 -4.32 10.77
N TRP A 53 19.49 -4.92 9.85
CA TRP A 53 18.95 -5.53 8.64
C TRP A 53 18.96 -7.05 8.68
N HIS A 54 17.85 -7.67 8.27
CA HIS A 54 17.71 -9.10 8.03
C HIS A 54 17.21 -9.35 6.61
N THR A 55 17.99 -10.15 5.87
CA THR A 55 17.65 -10.50 4.48
C THR A 55 17.05 -11.89 4.44
N LEU A 56 15.74 -11.98 4.10
CA LEU A 56 14.97 -13.22 4.01
C LEU A 56 13.72 -13.05 3.13
N ASP A 57 13.15 -14.18 2.69
CA ASP A 57 11.86 -14.24 1.99
C ASP A 57 10.78 -14.79 2.93
N ILE A 58 9.83 -13.95 3.33
CA ILE A 58 8.73 -14.34 4.23
C ILE A 58 7.84 -15.46 3.65
N GLY A 59 7.81 -15.63 2.33
CA GLY A 59 7.12 -16.73 1.65
C GLY A 59 7.91 -18.04 1.58
N SER A 60 9.15 -18.06 2.10
CA SER A 60 10.01 -19.24 2.10
C SER A 60 9.92 -19.98 3.45
N PRO A 61 9.50 -21.25 3.46
CA PRO A 61 9.49 -22.04 4.69
C PRO A 61 10.90 -22.22 5.31
N THR A 62 11.96 -22.19 4.51
CA THR A 62 13.34 -22.33 4.97
C THR A 62 13.82 -21.11 5.74
N ASP A 63 13.20 -19.94 5.52
CA ASP A 63 13.57 -18.68 6.14
C ASP A 63 12.81 -18.42 7.46
N GLN A 64 11.86 -19.31 7.84
CA GLN A 64 11.08 -19.17 9.05
C GLN A 64 11.94 -19.00 10.33
N PRO A 65 13.01 -19.78 10.57
CA PRO A 65 13.88 -19.57 11.74
C PRO A 65 14.60 -18.21 11.72
N ALA A 66 14.99 -17.72 10.54
CA ALA A 66 15.62 -16.41 10.39
C ALA A 66 14.61 -15.28 10.67
N LEU A 67 13.35 -15.44 10.24
CA LEU A 67 12.26 -14.51 10.53
C LEU A 67 11.98 -14.45 12.05
N GLU A 68 11.91 -15.59 12.73
CA GLU A 68 11.76 -15.64 14.19
C GLU A 68 12.91 -14.92 14.92
N THR A 69 14.14 -15.12 14.44
CA THR A 69 15.32 -14.43 14.98
C THR A 69 15.23 -12.91 14.77
N ALA A 70 14.82 -12.46 13.59
CA ALA A 70 14.65 -11.05 13.27
C ALA A 70 13.59 -10.36 14.14
N LEU A 71 12.57 -11.08 14.60
CA LEU A 71 11.51 -10.55 15.45
C LEU A 71 11.80 -10.69 16.95
N ALA A 72 12.87 -11.38 17.34
CA ALA A 72 13.20 -11.59 18.75
C ALA A 72 13.40 -10.25 19.47
N GLY A 73 12.71 -10.08 20.62
CA GLY A 73 12.77 -8.86 21.43
C GLY A 73 12.09 -7.63 20.80
N ALA A 74 11.37 -7.77 19.70
CA ALA A 74 10.58 -6.67 19.15
C ALA A 74 9.33 -6.41 19.99
N ASP A 75 9.11 -5.15 20.37
CA ASP A 75 7.89 -4.69 21.03
C ASP A 75 6.72 -4.64 20.05
N ALA A 76 7.02 -4.26 18.80
CA ALA A 76 6.04 -4.15 17.74
C ALA A 76 6.56 -4.68 16.39
N VAL A 77 5.64 -5.23 15.58
CA VAL A 77 5.89 -5.60 14.19
C VAL A 77 5.00 -4.78 13.28
N VAL A 78 5.58 -4.18 12.23
CA VAL A 78 4.84 -3.51 11.16
C VAL A 78 5.00 -4.31 9.87
N HIS A 79 3.94 -4.99 9.43
CA HIS A 79 3.94 -5.83 8.25
C HIS A 79 3.46 -5.04 7.02
N LEU A 80 4.40 -4.61 6.17
CA LEU A 80 4.17 -3.84 4.96
C LEU A 80 4.52 -4.63 3.69
N ALA A 81 5.14 -5.81 3.81
CA ALA A 81 5.56 -6.59 2.65
C ALA A 81 4.34 -7.07 1.86
N TRP A 82 4.28 -6.70 0.60
CA TRP A 82 3.24 -7.08 -0.33
C TRP A 82 3.76 -7.03 -1.77
N LEU A 83 3.50 -8.07 -2.55
CA LEU A 83 3.80 -8.10 -3.98
C LEU A 83 2.56 -7.77 -4.81
N ILE A 84 2.71 -6.83 -5.74
CA ILE A 84 1.70 -6.51 -6.75
C ILE A 84 2.07 -7.14 -8.10
N GLN A 85 3.36 -7.28 -8.36
CA GLN A 85 3.93 -7.86 -9.58
C GLN A 85 4.95 -8.97 -9.23
N PRO A 86 5.16 -9.94 -10.10
CA PRO A 86 4.58 -10.11 -11.45
C PRO A 86 3.15 -10.67 -11.41
N ASN A 87 2.21 -9.98 -12.03
CA ASN A 87 0.78 -10.31 -12.01
C ASN A 87 0.43 -11.64 -12.70
N HIS A 88 1.27 -12.12 -13.63
CA HIS A 88 1.11 -13.43 -14.26
C HIS A 88 1.54 -14.62 -13.39
N ASP A 89 2.27 -14.37 -12.31
CA ASP A 89 2.72 -15.41 -11.37
C ASP A 89 1.88 -15.34 -10.09
N ARG A 90 0.70 -15.93 -10.15
CA ARG A 90 -0.27 -15.92 -9.04
C ARG A 90 0.21 -16.73 -7.84
N GLU A 91 0.96 -17.79 -8.08
CA GLU A 91 1.52 -18.63 -7.03
C GLU A 91 2.55 -17.85 -6.21
N LEU A 92 3.49 -17.17 -6.87
CA LEU A 92 4.44 -16.31 -6.19
C LEU A 92 3.76 -15.19 -5.39
N LEU A 93 2.73 -14.55 -5.97
CA LEU A 93 1.98 -13.51 -5.28
C LEU A 93 1.30 -14.06 -4.02
N ARG A 94 0.57 -15.17 -4.13
CA ARG A 94 -0.12 -15.79 -2.99
C ARG A 94 0.87 -16.26 -1.92
N ARG A 95 1.95 -16.93 -2.33
CA ARG A 95 3.00 -17.38 -1.41
C ARG A 95 3.58 -16.23 -0.59
N THR A 96 3.88 -15.10 -1.23
CA THR A 96 4.44 -13.94 -0.50
C THR A 96 3.36 -13.21 0.30
N ASN A 97 2.19 -12.98 -0.30
CA ASN A 97 1.18 -12.07 0.27
C ASN A 97 0.34 -12.74 1.36
N VAL A 98 -0.11 -13.97 1.14
CA VAL A 98 -1.01 -14.67 2.05
C VAL A 98 -0.21 -15.59 2.99
N GLU A 99 0.57 -16.52 2.43
CA GLU A 99 1.35 -17.46 3.22
C GLU A 99 2.47 -16.76 3.97
N GLY A 100 3.13 -15.77 3.33
CA GLY A 100 4.10 -14.90 3.99
C GLY A 100 3.51 -14.12 5.16
N THR A 101 2.26 -13.61 5.04
CA THR A 101 1.57 -12.98 6.17
C THR A 101 1.35 -13.98 7.31
N ALA A 102 0.90 -15.21 7.01
CA ALA A 102 0.73 -16.25 8.03
C ALA A 102 2.05 -16.60 8.73
N ASN A 103 3.16 -16.69 7.99
CA ASN A 103 4.50 -16.92 8.54
C ASN A 103 4.93 -15.78 9.48
N VAL A 104 4.68 -14.51 9.10
CA VAL A 104 5.00 -13.35 9.93
C VAL A 104 4.16 -13.34 11.22
N LEU A 105 2.87 -13.67 11.13
CA LEU A 105 1.99 -13.79 12.30
C LEU A 105 2.49 -14.89 13.28
N ALA A 106 2.83 -16.07 12.74
CA ALA A 106 3.38 -17.17 13.55
C ALA A 106 4.71 -16.79 14.24
N ALA A 107 5.60 -16.11 13.51
CA ALA A 107 6.87 -15.63 14.08
C ALA A 107 6.66 -14.54 15.15
N ALA A 108 5.73 -13.60 14.92
CA ALA A 108 5.40 -12.55 15.89
C ALA A 108 4.83 -13.14 17.19
N ARG A 109 3.95 -14.14 17.10
CA ARG A 109 3.47 -14.88 18.26
C ARG A 109 4.61 -15.56 19.03
N LYS A 110 5.48 -16.27 18.32
CA LYS A 110 6.60 -16.99 18.94
C LYS A 110 7.62 -16.05 19.60
N ALA A 111 7.82 -14.87 19.02
CA ALA A 111 8.69 -13.82 19.57
C ALA A 111 8.05 -13.06 20.76
N GLY A 112 6.77 -13.28 21.06
CA GLY A 112 6.06 -12.59 22.13
C GLY A 112 5.82 -11.11 21.86
N VAL A 113 5.65 -10.73 20.58
CA VAL A 113 5.40 -9.34 20.14
C VAL A 113 4.09 -8.82 20.75
N GLY A 114 4.14 -7.68 21.41
CA GLY A 114 2.95 -7.10 22.08
C GLY A 114 2.03 -6.29 21.16
N HIS A 115 2.50 -5.88 19.96
CA HIS A 115 1.72 -5.08 19.01
C HIS A 115 2.02 -5.47 17.57
N PHE A 116 1.01 -5.90 16.82
CA PHE A 116 1.10 -6.27 15.41
C PHE A 116 0.33 -5.29 14.55
N VAL A 117 1.00 -4.58 13.65
CA VAL A 117 0.40 -3.56 12.75
C VAL A 117 0.53 -4.04 11.32
N CYS A 118 -0.57 -4.17 10.60
CA CYS A 118 -0.58 -4.69 9.23
C CYS A 118 -1.05 -3.67 8.20
N ALA A 119 -0.38 -3.63 7.06
CA ALA A 119 -0.85 -2.92 5.89
C ALA A 119 -1.91 -3.74 5.16
N SER A 120 -3.18 -3.42 5.41
CA SER A 120 -4.31 -3.85 4.59
C SER A 120 -4.52 -2.87 3.41
N SER A 121 -5.74 -2.69 2.94
CA SER A 121 -6.06 -1.83 1.79
C SER A 121 -7.56 -1.55 1.73
N VAL A 122 -7.96 -0.45 1.07
CA VAL A 122 -9.34 -0.25 0.60
C VAL A 122 -9.81 -1.42 -0.28
N GLY A 123 -8.88 -2.10 -0.97
CA GLY A 123 -9.18 -3.29 -1.77
C GLY A 123 -9.63 -4.52 -0.98
N ALA A 124 -9.50 -4.55 0.35
CA ALA A 124 -10.01 -5.64 1.18
C ALA A 124 -11.54 -5.62 1.34
N TYR A 125 -12.17 -4.46 1.15
CA TYR A 125 -13.62 -4.33 1.29
C TYR A 125 -14.39 -5.08 0.21
N SER A 126 -15.57 -5.54 0.59
CA SER A 126 -16.60 -5.97 -0.36
C SER A 126 -17.06 -4.79 -1.23
N PRO A 127 -17.60 -5.04 -2.44
CA PRO A 127 -18.18 -3.98 -3.27
C PRO A 127 -19.20 -3.13 -2.51
N ALA A 128 -19.12 -1.81 -2.65
CA ALA A 128 -20.07 -0.90 -2.06
C ALA A 128 -20.36 0.29 -2.99
N PRO A 129 -21.54 0.94 -2.87
CA PRO A 129 -21.89 2.11 -3.63
C PRO A 129 -20.89 3.26 -3.40
N LYS A 130 -20.57 4.01 -4.46
CA LYS A 130 -19.61 5.13 -4.41
C LYS A 130 -20.17 6.41 -3.77
N ASP A 131 -21.47 6.50 -3.60
CA ASP A 131 -22.19 7.62 -2.98
C ASP A 131 -22.33 7.48 -1.46
N GLN A 132 -21.85 6.35 -0.90
CA GLN A 132 -21.86 6.08 0.53
C GLN A 132 -20.43 5.90 1.04
N ARG A 133 -20.17 6.43 2.24
CA ARG A 133 -18.89 6.27 2.91
C ARG A 133 -18.86 4.98 3.73
N THR A 134 -17.83 4.20 3.54
CA THR A 134 -17.63 2.89 4.18
C THR A 134 -16.79 3.04 5.44
N LYS A 135 -17.34 2.63 6.57
CA LYS A 135 -16.64 2.56 7.86
C LYS A 135 -15.92 1.23 8.04
N GLU A 136 -15.03 1.18 9.03
CA GLU A 136 -14.15 0.03 9.28
C GLU A 136 -14.89 -1.26 9.62
N GLY A 137 -16.10 -1.19 10.16
CA GLY A 137 -16.96 -2.35 10.45
C GLY A 137 -17.67 -2.96 9.24
N CYS A 138 -17.51 -2.40 8.03
CA CYS A 138 -18.11 -2.97 6.82
C CYS A 138 -17.38 -4.24 6.36
N PRO A 139 -18.07 -5.16 5.65
CA PRO A 139 -17.51 -6.44 5.24
C PRO A 139 -16.25 -6.32 4.37
N THR A 140 -15.28 -7.22 4.62
CA THR A 140 -14.00 -7.32 3.92
C THR A 140 -13.89 -8.59 3.08
N GLY A 141 -14.95 -8.92 2.33
CA GLY A 141 -14.97 -10.09 1.44
C GLY A 141 -14.24 -9.91 0.11
N GLY A 142 -13.65 -8.75 -0.13
CA GLY A 142 -12.93 -8.41 -1.36
C GLY A 142 -13.81 -8.35 -2.60
N ILE A 143 -13.18 -8.05 -3.74
CA ILE A 143 -13.79 -8.09 -5.08
C ILE A 143 -13.25 -9.32 -5.78
N ARG A 144 -14.08 -10.35 -5.92
CA ARG A 144 -13.69 -11.71 -6.34
C ARG A 144 -12.96 -11.78 -7.67
N SER A 145 -13.26 -10.88 -8.60
CA SER A 145 -12.60 -10.82 -9.93
C SER A 145 -11.20 -10.18 -9.87
N SER A 146 -10.81 -9.57 -8.75
CA SER A 146 -9.47 -9.01 -8.52
C SER A 146 -8.69 -9.90 -7.56
N HIS A 147 -7.61 -10.51 -8.06
CA HIS A 147 -6.73 -11.33 -7.21
C HIS A 147 -6.13 -10.52 -6.05
N TYR A 148 -5.73 -9.26 -6.31
CA TYR A 148 -5.23 -8.37 -5.27
C TYR A 148 -6.25 -8.19 -4.14
N SER A 149 -7.50 -7.94 -4.51
CA SER A 149 -8.59 -7.73 -3.57
C SER A 149 -8.93 -9.03 -2.81
N ALA A 150 -8.93 -10.17 -3.50
CA ALA A 150 -9.15 -11.48 -2.88
C ALA A 150 -8.03 -11.84 -1.87
N ASP A 151 -6.76 -11.60 -2.23
CA ASP A 151 -5.63 -11.83 -1.34
C ASP A 151 -5.66 -10.87 -0.13
N LYS A 152 -6.10 -9.61 -0.30
CA LYS A 152 -6.28 -8.67 0.81
C LYS A 152 -7.42 -9.07 1.75
N ALA A 153 -8.51 -9.61 1.22
CA ALA A 153 -9.58 -10.16 2.04
C ALA A 153 -9.12 -11.38 2.83
N GLU A 154 -8.30 -12.24 2.23
CA GLU A 154 -7.69 -13.38 2.91
C GLU A 154 -6.73 -12.94 4.02
N GLN A 155 -5.92 -11.90 3.78
CA GLN A 155 -5.07 -11.29 4.79
C GLN A 155 -5.89 -10.77 5.99
N GLU A 156 -7.01 -10.09 5.74
CA GLU A 156 -7.92 -9.61 6.80
C GLU A 156 -8.46 -10.78 7.64
N ARG A 157 -8.84 -11.90 7.00
CA ARG A 157 -9.31 -13.10 7.67
C ARG A 157 -8.22 -13.72 8.57
N LEU A 158 -6.98 -13.82 8.07
CA LEU A 158 -5.85 -14.28 8.89
C LEU A 158 -5.61 -13.39 10.11
N LEU A 159 -5.76 -12.08 9.96
CA LEU A 159 -5.63 -11.14 11.08
C LEU A 159 -6.76 -11.28 12.10
N ASP A 160 -8.00 -11.54 11.66
CA ASP A 160 -9.14 -11.78 12.55
C ASP A 160 -8.97 -13.06 13.36
N GLU A 161 -8.54 -14.15 12.72
CA GLU A 161 -8.25 -15.43 13.36
C GLU A 161 -7.11 -15.26 14.37
N PHE A 162 -6.01 -14.61 13.95
CA PHE A 162 -4.86 -14.36 14.81
C PHE A 162 -5.21 -13.54 16.05
N ALA A 163 -5.95 -12.44 15.89
CA ALA A 163 -6.37 -11.59 17.01
C ALA A 163 -7.28 -12.36 18.00
N LYS A 164 -8.17 -13.21 17.48
CA LYS A 164 -9.04 -14.04 18.31
C LYS A 164 -8.27 -15.10 19.12
N GLU A 165 -7.24 -15.70 18.49
CA GLU A 165 -6.43 -16.75 19.12
C GLU A 165 -5.37 -16.20 20.07
N ASN A 166 -5.00 -14.92 19.95
CA ASN A 166 -3.93 -14.27 20.69
C ASN A 166 -4.41 -12.94 21.30
N PRO A 167 -5.31 -12.98 22.31
CA PRO A 167 -5.92 -11.77 22.88
C PRO A 167 -4.94 -10.89 23.66
N ASP A 168 -3.74 -11.37 23.95
CA ASP A 168 -2.62 -10.66 24.56
C ASP A 168 -1.82 -9.80 23.54
N ILE A 169 -1.99 -10.03 22.26
CA ILE A 169 -1.35 -9.28 21.18
C ILE A 169 -2.33 -8.24 20.62
N VAL A 170 -1.99 -6.96 20.73
CA VAL A 170 -2.77 -5.89 20.10
C VAL A 170 -2.59 -5.95 18.60
N VAL A 171 -3.68 -6.10 17.84
CA VAL A 171 -3.65 -6.19 16.38
C VAL A 171 -4.30 -4.95 15.77
N ALA A 172 -3.53 -4.21 14.98
CA ALA A 172 -4.02 -3.09 14.18
C ALA A 172 -3.86 -3.36 12.68
N ARG A 173 -4.79 -2.84 11.89
CA ARG A 173 -4.70 -2.87 10.43
C ARG A 173 -5.07 -1.53 9.82
N LEU A 174 -4.22 -1.01 8.97
CA LEU A 174 -4.52 0.21 8.25
C LEU A 174 -5.01 -0.15 6.85
N ARG A 175 -6.12 0.44 6.44
CA ARG A 175 -6.71 0.28 5.11
C ARG A 175 -6.49 1.57 4.31
N PRO A 176 -5.29 1.79 3.75
CA PRO A 176 -5.05 2.97 2.94
C PRO A 176 -5.82 2.91 1.62
N ALA A 177 -6.19 4.10 1.15
CA ALA A 177 -6.53 4.35 -0.24
C ALA A 177 -5.27 4.20 -1.13
N LEU A 178 -5.34 4.59 -2.40
CA LEU A 178 -4.17 4.56 -3.28
C LEU A 178 -3.07 5.48 -2.72
N MET A 179 -1.91 4.89 -2.42
CA MET A 179 -0.77 5.61 -1.83
C MET A 179 0.09 6.21 -2.92
N PHE A 180 0.21 7.53 -2.96
CA PHE A 180 0.94 8.27 -3.98
C PHE A 180 2.01 9.19 -3.38
N SER A 181 3.15 9.29 -4.07
CA SER A 181 4.19 10.31 -3.87
C SER A 181 5.13 10.32 -5.08
N SER A 182 5.90 11.37 -5.27
CA SER A 182 6.87 11.45 -6.38
C SER A 182 7.93 10.34 -6.33
N GLY A 183 8.36 9.96 -5.13
CA GLY A 183 9.33 8.88 -4.95
C GLY A 183 8.81 7.49 -5.29
N GLY A 184 7.48 7.30 -5.37
CA GLY A 184 6.81 6.07 -5.83
C GLY A 184 6.52 6.05 -7.34
N GLY A 185 6.80 7.14 -8.06
CA GLY A 185 6.45 7.27 -9.48
C GLY A 185 6.99 6.13 -10.34
N SER A 186 8.25 5.73 -10.18
CA SER A 186 8.84 4.60 -10.90
C SER A 186 8.15 3.28 -10.59
N GLU A 187 7.79 3.02 -9.33
CA GLU A 187 7.10 1.81 -8.90
C GLU A 187 5.69 1.75 -9.47
N VAL A 188 4.87 2.79 -9.27
CA VAL A 188 3.51 2.87 -9.79
C VAL A 188 3.50 2.79 -11.32
N GLY A 189 4.39 3.52 -11.98
CA GLY A 189 4.56 3.43 -13.43
C GLY A 189 4.88 2.02 -13.91
N SER A 190 5.75 1.27 -13.19
CA SER A 190 6.09 -0.10 -13.54
C SER A 190 4.96 -1.09 -13.28
N TYR A 191 4.18 -0.88 -12.22
CA TYR A 191 3.10 -1.79 -11.81
C TYR A 191 1.85 -1.67 -12.65
N PHE A 192 1.53 -0.47 -13.14
CA PHE A 192 0.28 -0.21 -13.83
C PHE A 192 0.44 0.16 -15.31
N LEU A 193 1.50 0.85 -15.68
CA LEU A 193 1.71 1.35 -17.04
C LEU A 193 2.70 0.50 -17.86
N GLY A 194 3.43 -0.40 -17.20
CA GLY A 194 4.46 -1.22 -17.84
C GLY A 194 5.71 -0.42 -18.23
N ARG A 195 6.65 -1.09 -18.92
CA ARG A 195 7.99 -0.54 -19.19
C ARG A 195 8.03 0.57 -20.25
N LEU A 196 7.04 0.63 -21.15
CA LEU A 196 7.04 1.54 -22.31
C LEU A 196 6.23 2.82 -22.05
N LEU A 197 5.13 2.74 -21.31
CA LEU A 197 4.24 3.88 -21.08
C LEU A 197 4.82 5.04 -20.24
N PRO A 198 5.66 4.84 -19.22
CA PRO A 198 6.24 5.97 -18.49
C PRO A 198 6.99 6.99 -19.35
N ARG A 199 7.57 6.52 -20.48
CA ARG A 199 8.24 7.42 -21.44
C ARG A 199 7.27 8.23 -22.28
N LEU A 200 6.01 7.80 -22.38
CA LEU A 200 4.94 8.46 -23.14
C LEU A 200 4.09 9.40 -22.28
N VAL A 201 4.21 9.32 -20.93
CA VAL A 201 3.52 10.27 -20.03
C VAL A 201 4.22 11.61 -20.14
N PRO A 202 3.56 12.66 -20.68
CA PRO A 202 4.20 13.96 -20.82
C PRO A 202 4.51 14.55 -19.44
N ARG A 203 5.67 15.21 -19.30
CA ARG A 203 6.05 15.92 -18.06
C ARG A 203 5.02 16.98 -17.64
N LYS A 204 4.22 17.46 -18.58
CA LYS A 204 3.04 18.29 -18.33
C LYS A 204 1.87 17.62 -19.05
N PRO A 205 1.03 16.88 -18.32
CA PRO A 205 -0.08 16.17 -18.94
C PRO A 205 -1.03 17.18 -19.61
N TRP A 206 -1.27 16.98 -20.89
CA TRP A 206 -2.27 17.70 -21.66
C TRP A 206 -2.89 16.72 -22.65
N LEU A 207 -4.16 16.52 -22.51
CA LEU A 207 -4.92 15.61 -23.37
C LEU A 207 -6.08 16.39 -24.02
N PRO A 208 -6.23 16.36 -25.35
CA PRO A 208 -7.37 17.03 -25.99
C PRO A 208 -8.70 16.37 -25.58
N VAL A 209 -8.71 15.07 -25.41
CA VAL A 209 -9.87 14.27 -25.02
C VAL A 209 -9.45 13.22 -24.00
N LEU A 210 -10.22 13.10 -22.94
CA LEU A 210 -10.10 12.04 -21.95
C LEU A 210 -11.40 11.25 -21.93
N ALA A 211 -11.31 9.92 -22.15
CA ALA A 211 -12.47 9.02 -22.13
C ALA A 211 -12.34 8.10 -20.92
N LEU A 212 -13.27 8.21 -19.96
CA LEU A 212 -13.22 7.46 -18.71
C LEU A 212 -14.61 6.91 -18.33
N PRO A 213 -14.65 5.72 -17.68
CA PRO A 213 -15.86 5.25 -17.03
C PRO A 213 -16.27 6.17 -15.89
N LYS A 214 -17.57 6.40 -15.74
CA LYS A 214 -18.13 7.18 -14.63
C LYS A 214 -17.92 6.51 -13.27
N GLU A 215 -17.74 5.22 -13.27
CA GLU A 215 -17.47 4.37 -12.09
C GLU A 215 -16.04 4.54 -11.56
N LEU A 216 -15.15 5.18 -12.30
CA LEU A 216 -13.77 5.44 -11.88
C LEU A 216 -13.74 6.57 -10.85
N VAL A 217 -14.12 6.22 -9.64
CA VAL A 217 -14.18 7.12 -8.47
C VAL A 217 -13.41 6.47 -7.33
N PHE A 218 -12.40 7.17 -6.80
CA PHE A 218 -11.52 6.63 -5.77
C PHE A 218 -10.95 7.72 -4.87
N GLN A 219 -10.31 7.31 -3.78
CA GLN A 219 -9.54 8.19 -2.92
C GLN A 219 -8.05 7.89 -3.06
N ALA A 220 -7.23 8.86 -2.74
CA ALA A 220 -5.80 8.72 -2.61
C ALA A 220 -5.34 9.25 -1.24
N VAL A 221 -4.13 8.90 -0.86
CA VAL A 221 -3.43 9.44 0.31
C VAL A 221 -1.96 9.62 -0.03
N HIS A 222 -1.33 10.67 0.48
CA HIS A 222 0.11 10.81 0.33
C HIS A 222 0.84 9.76 1.18
N THR A 223 1.90 9.15 0.63
CA THR A 223 2.59 8.05 1.31
C THR A 223 3.19 8.48 2.66
N ALA A 224 3.62 9.76 2.78
CA ALA A 224 4.09 10.28 4.06
C ALA A 224 2.97 10.45 5.09
N ASP A 225 1.75 10.79 4.66
CA ASP A 225 0.59 10.88 5.56
C ASP A 225 0.15 9.48 6.03
N ALA A 226 0.22 8.48 5.14
CA ALA A 226 0.01 7.09 5.53
C ALA A 226 1.08 6.62 6.53
N ALA A 227 2.35 6.98 6.32
CA ALA A 227 3.44 6.67 7.26
C ALA A 227 3.21 7.30 8.65
N ASP A 228 2.69 8.55 8.70
CA ASP A 228 2.31 9.18 9.96
C ASP A 228 1.16 8.43 10.67
N ALA A 229 0.20 7.88 9.91
CA ALA A 229 -0.86 7.05 10.48
C ALA A 229 -0.31 5.76 11.11
N TYR A 230 0.67 5.08 10.48
CA TYR A 230 1.35 3.93 11.08
C TYR A 230 2.07 4.30 12.36
N TRP A 231 2.79 5.42 12.39
CA TRP A 231 3.45 5.90 13.60
C TRP A 231 2.46 6.16 14.73
N ARG A 232 1.35 6.84 14.46
CA ARG A 232 0.32 7.11 15.48
C ARG A 232 -0.32 5.84 16.02
N VAL A 233 -0.53 4.82 15.18
CA VAL A 233 -0.99 3.50 15.63
C VAL A 233 0.02 2.88 16.59
N LEU A 234 1.31 2.95 16.29
CA LEU A 234 2.37 2.44 17.16
C LEU A 234 2.45 3.23 18.49
N GLU A 235 2.46 4.56 18.41
CA GLU A 235 2.57 5.48 19.55
C GLU A 235 1.41 5.29 20.53
N HIS A 236 0.18 5.16 20.02
CA HIS A 236 -1.00 4.96 20.86
C HIS A 236 -1.26 3.49 21.21
N LYS A 237 -0.45 2.56 20.73
CA LYS A 237 -0.70 1.11 20.82
C LYS A 237 -2.15 0.79 20.44
N ALA A 238 -2.61 1.37 19.31
CA ALA A 238 -4.00 1.37 18.89
C ALA A 238 -4.40 0.01 18.29
N GLU A 239 -5.66 -0.40 18.54
CA GLU A 239 -6.21 -1.68 18.12
C GLU A 239 -7.28 -1.51 17.03
N GLY A 240 -7.43 -2.54 16.18
CA GLY A 240 -8.51 -2.66 15.21
C GLY A 240 -8.17 -2.05 13.84
N ALA A 241 -9.20 -1.78 13.03
CA ALA A 241 -9.03 -1.27 11.68
C ALA A 241 -9.12 0.26 11.62
N TYR A 242 -8.36 0.86 10.68
CA TYR A 242 -8.35 2.30 10.42
C TYR A 242 -8.34 2.56 8.92
N ASN A 243 -9.33 3.30 8.45
CA ASN A 243 -9.36 3.83 7.09
C ASN A 243 -8.44 5.03 6.96
N ILE A 244 -7.60 5.04 5.92
CA ILE A 244 -6.58 6.08 5.71
C ILE A 244 -6.70 6.61 4.29
N ALA A 245 -7.34 7.77 4.14
CA ALA A 245 -7.54 8.44 2.85
C ALA A 245 -7.56 9.96 3.02
N ALA A 246 -7.25 10.67 1.95
CA ALA A 246 -7.38 12.13 1.87
C ALA A 246 -8.58 12.54 1.00
N GLU A 247 -8.93 13.79 1.10
CA GLU A 247 -9.96 14.44 0.29
C GLU A 247 -9.29 15.40 -0.73
N PRO A 248 -10.01 15.80 -1.78
CA PRO A 248 -11.33 15.32 -2.20
C PRO A 248 -11.29 13.93 -2.86
N VAL A 249 -12.44 13.29 -2.99
CA VAL A 249 -12.60 12.08 -3.82
C VAL A 249 -12.22 12.41 -5.26
N ILE A 250 -11.45 11.54 -5.89
CA ILE A 250 -11.02 11.70 -7.28
C ILE A 250 -12.04 11.01 -8.18
N ASP A 251 -12.69 11.79 -9.02
CA ASP A 251 -13.66 11.35 -10.03
C ASP A 251 -13.13 11.64 -11.46
N PRO A 252 -13.83 11.25 -12.52
CA PRO A 252 -13.44 11.55 -13.89
C PRO A 252 -13.27 13.05 -14.18
N ASN A 253 -14.00 13.95 -13.50
CA ASN A 253 -13.85 15.39 -13.70
C ASN A 253 -12.55 15.90 -13.07
N ALA A 254 -12.22 15.42 -11.87
CA ALA A 254 -10.95 15.71 -11.22
C ALA A 254 -9.76 15.24 -12.06
N LEU A 255 -9.85 14.03 -12.64
CA LEU A 255 -8.84 13.53 -13.58
C LEU A 255 -8.75 14.39 -14.85
N ALA A 256 -9.88 14.80 -15.43
CA ALA A 256 -9.89 15.69 -16.59
C ALA A 256 -9.22 17.03 -16.28
N TRP A 257 -9.43 17.58 -15.08
CA TRP A 257 -8.75 18.79 -14.62
C TRP A 257 -7.22 18.59 -14.49
N ILE A 258 -6.78 17.51 -13.86
CA ILE A 258 -5.34 17.19 -13.69
C ILE A 258 -4.66 17.01 -15.06
N PHE A 259 -5.28 16.27 -15.98
CA PHE A 259 -4.75 16.03 -17.33
C PHE A 259 -5.00 17.20 -18.29
N LYS A 260 -5.60 18.31 -17.81
CA LYS A 260 -5.96 19.48 -18.63
C LYS A 260 -6.74 19.09 -19.89
N ALA A 261 -7.63 18.12 -19.75
CA ALA A 261 -8.43 17.62 -20.85
C ALA A 261 -9.47 18.67 -21.27
N ARG A 262 -9.55 18.96 -22.56
CA ARG A 262 -10.58 19.88 -23.11
C ARG A 262 -11.98 19.27 -23.11
N ARG A 263 -12.05 17.95 -23.28
CA ARG A 263 -13.32 17.19 -23.31
C ARG A 263 -13.17 15.91 -22.50
N LEU A 264 -14.13 15.67 -21.63
CA LEU A 264 -14.32 14.40 -20.94
C LEU A 264 -15.46 13.67 -21.66
N LEU A 265 -15.20 12.45 -22.10
CA LEU A 265 -16.20 11.59 -22.76
C LEU A 265 -16.50 10.38 -21.86
N PRO A 266 -17.78 9.96 -21.77
CA PRO A 266 -18.09 8.72 -21.08
C PRO A 266 -17.51 7.53 -21.87
N PHE A 267 -16.93 6.57 -21.13
CA PHE A 267 -16.40 5.33 -21.70
C PHE A 267 -17.03 4.13 -20.99
N PRO A 268 -17.53 3.12 -21.70
CA PRO A 268 -18.14 1.96 -21.05
C PRO A 268 -17.12 1.15 -20.27
N LEU A 269 -17.39 0.91 -18.97
CA LEU A 269 -16.52 0.13 -18.08
C LEU A 269 -16.22 -1.27 -18.61
N ALA A 270 -17.24 -1.94 -19.17
CA ALA A 270 -17.09 -3.28 -19.73
C ALA A 270 -16.10 -3.33 -20.90
N VAL A 271 -16.06 -2.29 -21.73
CA VAL A 271 -15.13 -2.18 -22.86
C VAL A 271 -13.71 -1.95 -22.33
N LEU A 272 -13.54 -1.03 -21.37
CA LEU A 272 -12.23 -0.81 -20.72
C LEU A 272 -11.70 -2.11 -20.11
N ARG A 273 -12.53 -2.81 -19.35
CA ARG A 273 -12.19 -4.09 -18.76
C ARG A 273 -11.76 -5.14 -19.79
N ALA A 274 -12.52 -5.27 -20.87
CA ALA A 274 -12.22 -6.23 -21.93
C ALA A 274 -10.89 -5.91 -22.65
N VAL A 275 -10.62 -4.64 -22.93
CA VAL A 275 -9.35 -4.18 -23.54
C VAL A 275 -8.18 -4.44 -22.60
N VAL A 276 -8.31 -4.10 -21.32
CA VAL A 276 -7.26 -4.33 -20.31
C VAL A 276 -6.97 -5.83 -20.17
N GLU A 277 -8.01 -6.66 -20.08
CA GLU A 277 -7.88 -8.12 -20.01
C GLU A 277 -7.20 -8.72 -21.25
N ALA A 278 -7.64 -8.31 -22.45
CA ALA A 278 -7.07 -8.80 -23.71
C ALA A 278 -5.60 -8.42 -23.86
N THR A 279 -5.26 -7.16 -23.58
CA THR A 279 -3.86 -6.67 -23.65
C THR A 279 -2.97 -7.31 -22.61
N TRP A 280 -3.49 -7.63 -21.42
CA TRP A 280 -2.77 -8.38 -20.41
C TRP A 280 -2.51 -9.83 -20.84
N ARG A 281 -3.50 -10.54 -21.38
CA ARG A 281 -3.33 -11.90 -21.91
C ARG A 281 -2.30 -11.96 -23.03
N LEU A 282 -2.26 -10.93 -23.87
CA LEU A 282 -1.25 -10.78 -24.93
C LEU A 282 0.10 -10.29 -24.42
N ARG A 283 0.27 -10.08 -23.09
CA ARG A 283 1.49 -9.57 -22.44
C ARG A 283 1.96 -8.19 -22.95
N LEU A 284 1.04 -7.40 -23.49
CA LEU A 284 1.33 -6.03 -23.96
C LEU A 284 1.40 -5.03 -22.82
N GLN A 285 0.76 -5.34 -21.69
CA GLN A 285 0.81 -4.56 -20.45
C GLN A 285 0.71 -5.49 -19.22
N VAL A 286 0.85 -4.95 -18.00
CA VAL A 286 1.14 -5.72 -16.79
C VAL A 286 -0.04 -5.91 -15.84
N THR A 287 -1.18 -5.26 -16.09
CA THR A 287 -2.39 -5.31 -15.24
C THR A 287 -3.53 -6.05 -15.90
N ASP A 288 -4.25 -6.88 -15.15
CA ASP A 288 -5.43 -7.61 -15.63
C ASP A 288 -6.74 -6.82 -15.43
N GLY A 289 -7.84 -7.34 -15.96
CA GLY A 289 -9.17 -6.74 -15.81
C GLY A 289 -9.65 -6.64 -14.37
N GLY A 290 -9.09 -7.43 -13.45
CA GLY A 290 -9.42 -7.40 -12.03
C GLY A 290 -9.06 -6.07 -11.35
N TRP A 291 -8.07 -5.35 -11.85
CA TRP A 291 -7.74 -4.00 -11.36
C TRP A 291 -8.81 -2.97 -11.78
N VAL A 292 -9.39 -3.13 -12.97
CA VAL A 292 -10.51 -2.28 -13.41
C VAL A 292 -11.75 -2.56 -12.57
N ASP A 293 -12.03 -3.84 -12.29
CA ASP A 293 -13.13 -4.24 -11.42
C ASP A 293 -12.95 -3.67 -10.00
N MET A 294 -11.72 -3.71 -9.46
CA MET A 294 -11.41 -3.13 -8.15
C MET A 294 -11.59 -1.61 -8.14
N ALA A 295 -11.07 -0.90 -9.13
CA ALA A 295 -11.21 0.55 -9.22
C ALA A 295 -12.68 1.00 -9.30
N ALA A 296 -13.52 0.21 -9.99
CA ALA A 296 -14.94 0.50 -10.14
C ALA A 296 -15.77 0.19 -8.88
N ASN A 297 -15.39 -0.85 -8.10
CA ASN A 297 -16.23 -1.39 -7.03
C ASN A 297 -15.67 -1.17 -5.60
N ALA A 298 -14.39 -0.82 -5.44
CA ALA A 298 -13.85 -0.49 -4.12
C ALA A 298 -14.58 0.74 -3.54
N PRO A 299 -14.91 0.75 -2.23
CA PRO A 299 -15.71 1.80 -1.64
C PRO A 299 -14.97 3.13 -1.51
N ILE A 300 -15.71 4.18 -1.23
CA ILE A 300 -15.21 5.44 -0.68
C ILE A 300 -15.22 5.33 0.84
N MET A 301 -14.09 5.56 1.48
CA MET A 301 -13.91 5.33 2.91
C MET A 301 -14.27 6.55 3.75
N ASP A 302 -14.81 6.27 4.95
CA ASP A 302 -14.94 7.21 6.06
C ASP A 302 -13.70 7.08 6.96
N CYS A 303 -12.94 8.15 7.14
CA CYS A 303 -11.72 8.18 7.96
C CYS A 303 -11.93 8.78 9.36
N SER A 304 -13.17 8.99 9.77
CA SER A 304 -13.50 9.65 11.06
C SER A 304 -12.90 8.93 12.27
N ARG A 305 -12.76 7.60 12.23
CA ARG A 305 -12.12 6.81 13.28
C ARG A 305 -10.64 7.16 13.43
N ALA A 306 -9.89 7.25 12.34
CA ALA A 306 -8.48 7.65 12.37
C ALA A 306 -8.31 9.08 12.91
N HIS A 307 -9.20 10.00 12.49
CA HIS A 307 -9.21 11.37 12.99
C HIS A 307 -9.45 11.44 14.50
N SER A 308 -10.48 10.73 15.00
CA SER A 308 -10.90 10.84 16.39
C SER A 308 -10.01 10.06 17.37
N LEU A 309 -9.56 8.85 17.01
CA LEU A 309 -8.82 7.98 17.93
C LEU A 309 -7.30 8.13 17.83
N LEU A 310 -6.77 8.47 16.62
CA LEU A 310 -5.34 8.65 16.43
C LEU A 310 -4.93 10.12 16.36
N GLY A 311 -5.90 11.07 16.33
CA GLY A 311 -5.61 12.47 16.03
C GLY A 311 -4.95 12.65 14.65
N TRP A 312 -5.12 11.65 13.75
CA TRP A 312 -4.51 11.68 12.42
C TRP A 312 -5.33 12.53 11.46
N SER A 313 -4.64 13.33 10.66
CA SER A 313 -5.22 14.06 9.52
C SER A 313 -4.20 14.11 8.39
N PRO A 314 -4.62 13.92 7.13
CA PRO A 314 -3.72 14.05 5.99
C PRO A 314 -3.26 15.50 5.83
N LYS A 315 -1.98 15.70 5.52
CA LYS A 315 -1.39 17.03 5.25
C LYS A 315 -1.45 17.38 3.76
N HIS A 316 -1.61 16.37 2.91
CA HIS A 316 -1.70 16.49 1.46
C HIS A 316 -3.10 16.08 1.00
N SER A 317 -3.66 16.81 0.06
CA SER A 317 -4.91 16.42 -0.59
C SER A 317 -4.69 15.22 -1.53
N SER A 318 -5.77 14.52 -1.88
CA SER A 318 -5.73 13.44 -2.87
C SER A 318 -5.22 13.93 -4.24
N LEU A 319 -5.60 15.16 -4.64
CA LEU A 319 -5.21 15.74 -5.93
C LEU A 319 -3.74 16.10 -5.97
N GLU A 320 -3.20 16.69 -4.89
CA GLU A 320 -1.76 16.97 -4.76
C GLU A 320 -0.95 15.67 -4.81
N SER A 321 -1.38 14.65 -4.08
CA SER A 321 -0.72 13.33 -4.05
C SER A 321 -0.67 12.69 -5.44
N LEU A 322 -1.78 12.75 -6.19
CA LEU A 322 -1.86 12.25 -7.56
C LEU A 322 -1.01 13.07 -8.53
N ALA A 323 -1.04 14.40 -8.43
CA ALA A 323 -0.25 15.29 -9.28
C ALA A 323 1.24 15.05 -9.08
N GLU A 324 1.69 14.95 -7.81
CA GLU A 324 3.08 14.68 -7.45
C GLU A 324 3.55 13.31 -7.99
N MET A 325 2.71 12.28 -7.91
CA MET A 325 3.01 10.98 -8.49
C MET A 325 3.20 11.06 -10.02
N LEU A 326 2.30 11.76 -10.71
CA LEU A 326 2.39 11.92 -12.18
C LEU A 326 3.66 12.68 -12.59
N GLU A 327 4.05 13.72 -11.85
CA GLU A 327 5.31 14.41 -12.03
C GLU A 327 6.51 13.48 -11.80
N GLY A 328 6.43 12.65 -10.75
CA GLY A 328 7.43 11.63 -10.44
C GLY A 328 7.61 10.62 -11.59
N ILE A 329 6.51 10.13 -12.18
CA ILE A 329 6.53 9.24 -13.35
C ILE A 329 7.20 9.95 -14.54
N GLY A 330 6.76 11.17 -14.86
CA GLY A 330 7.28 11.94 -16.00
C GLY A 330 8.77 12.32 -15.85
N ALA A 331 9.24 12.48 -14.61
CA ALA A 331 10.64 12.80 -14.31
C ALA A 331 11.52 11.54 -14.09
N GLY A 332 10.94 10.34 -14.13
CA GLY A 332 11.66 9.11 -13.80
C GLY A 332 12.18 9.06 -12.34
N LYS A 333 11.55 9.85 -11.44
CA LYS A 333 11.94 9.88 -10.04
C LYS A 333 11.72 8.52 -9.38
N GLY A 334 12.67 8.11 -8.57
CA GLY A 334 12.64 6.86 -7.82
C GLY A 334 13.50 7.00 -6.57
N ARG A 335 13.71 5.88 -5.88
CA ARG A 335 14.49 5.79 -4.64
C ARG A 335 15.49 4.64 -4.71
N THR A 336 16.51 4.69 -3.86
CA THR A 336 17.54 3.65 -3.77
C THR A 336 17.08 2.36 -3.09
N GLY A 337 15.85 2.31 -2.57
CA GLY A 337 15.26 1.16 -1.89
C GLY A 337 15.10 -0.09 -2.76
N SER A 338 13.92 -0.71 -2.75
CA SER A 338 13.68 -1.91 -3.57
C SER A 338 13.82 -1.62 -5.07
N PRO A 339 14.18 -2.62 -5.91
CA PRO A 339 14.39 -2.41 -7.36
C PRO A 339 13.26 -1.71 -8.11
N PRO A 340 11.95 -1.93 -7.79
CA PRO A 340 10.87 -1.19 -8.43
C PRO A 340 10.89 0.33 -8.18
N LEU A 341 11.48 0.76 -7.05
CA LEU A 341 11.57 2.17 -6.65
C LEU A 341 12.74 2.91 -7.29
N ARG A 342 13.72 2.20 -7.90
CA ARG A 342 14.91 2.86 -8.46
C ARG A 342 14.54 3.82 -9.59
N PRO A 343 15.22 4.96 -9.69
CA PRO A 343 15.03 5.90 -10.78
C PRO A 343 15.21 5.23 -12.15
N ARG A 344 14.49 5.68 -13.16
CA ARG A 344 14.55 5.16 -14.55
C ARG A 344 14.96 6.24 -15.52
#